data_e5cf64b6c7e898c207c5dd6119a03301
#
_entry.id   e5cf64b6c7e898c207c5dd6119a03301
#
_cell.length_a   1.000
_cell.length_b   1.000
_cell.length_c   1.000
_cell.angle_alpha   90.00
_cell.angle_beta   90.00
_cell.angle_gamma   90.00
#
_symmetry.space_group_name_H-M   'P 1'
#
loop_
_entity.id
_entity.type
_entity.pdbx_description
1 polymer ?
#
loop_
_entity_poly.entity_id
_entity_poly.type
_entity_poly.pdbx_seq_one_letter_code
_entity_poly.pdbx_strand_id
1 'polypeptide(L)'
;MRGFSLLERWIKVFFVVFLGIFIEKSIADTALILARTSDSQDATRFVFESKEEILYKISKLSNPNRIFVDFEKANLAPTFSDIDFSKTDITRIRSSRQANGDMRLVFDLKRPIKFDHFVLKSADESNFRY
;
A
#
# COMPACT_ATOMS: atom_id res chain seq x y z
N MET A 1 -20.56 -50.41 -36.14
CA MET A 1 -20.97 -49.01 -36.10
C MET A 1 -21.17 -48.57 -34.65
N ARG A 2 -20.33 -47.75 -34.18
CA ARG A 2 -20.43 -47.29 -32.81
C ARG A 2 -20.52 -45.76 -32.88
N GLY A 3 -21.77 -45.25 -32.82
CA GLY A 3 -21.99 -43.83 -32.64
C GLY A 3 -21.67 -43.48 -31.21
N PHE A 4 -20.78 -42.52 -31.01
CA PHE A 4 -20.66 -41.90 -29.72
C PHE A 4 -22.01 -41.27 -29.37
N SER A 5 -22.52 -41.59 -28.18
CA SER A 5 -23.83 -41.08 -27.77
C SER A 5 -23.75 -39.53 -27.73
N LEU A 6 -24.84 -38.90 -28.14
CA LEU A 6 -24.97 -37.44 -28.05
C LEU A 6 -24.63 -36.92 -26.64
N LEU A 7 -24.83 -37.72 -25.62
CA LEU A 7 -24.54 -37.46 -24.23
C LEU A 7 -23.03 -37.20 -24.01
N GLU A 8 -22.13 -37.99 -24.63
CA GLU A 8 -20.68 -37.82 -24.48
C GLU A 8 -20.17 -36.54 -25.16
N ARG A 9 -20.84 -36.15 -26.24
CA ARG A 9 -20.50 -34.88 -26.93
C ARG A 9 -20.86 -33.69 -26.08
N TRP A 10 -21.99 -33.73 -25.36
CA TRP A 10 -22.44 -32.65 -24.45
C TRP A 10 -21.56 -32.56 -23.20
N ILE A 11 -21.11 -33.69 -22.68
CA ILE A 11 -20.21 -33.73 -21.53
C ILE A 11 -18.87 -33.08 -21.88
N LYS A 12 -18.32 -33.33 -23.08
CA LYS A 12 -17.07 -32.69 -23.51
C LYS A 12 -17.21 -31.17 -23.74
N VAL A 13 -18.33 -30.73 -24.27
CA VAL A 13 -18.63 -29.30 -24.45
C VAL A 13 -18.85 -28.61 -23.11
N PHE A 14 -19.50 -29.26 -22.16
CA PHE A 14 -19.75 -28.70 -20.83
C PHE A 14 -18.44 -28.60 -20.02
N PHE A 15 -17.51 -29.53 -20.19
CA PHE A 15 -16.22 -29.50 -19.52
C PHE A 15 -15.29 -28.38 -20.07
N VAL A 16 -15.37 -28.11 -21.36
CA VAL A 16 -14.59 -27.03 -21.99
C VAL A 16 -15.14 -25.65 -21.62
N VAL A 17 -16.46 -25.53 -21.44
CA VAL A 17 -17.08 -24.24 -21.05
C VAL A 17 -16.84 -23.94 -19.57
N PHE A 18 -16.71 -24.96 -18.70
CA PHE A 18 -16.46 -24.76 -17.28
C PHE A 18 -14.99 -24.42 -16.94
N LEU A 19 -14.06 -24.66 -17.85
CA LEU A 19 -12.63 -24.33 -17.67
C LEU A 19 -12.29 -22.86 -18.03
N GLY A 20 -13.27 -22.08 -18.46
CA GLY A 20 -13.05 -20.75 -19.04
C GLY A 20 -13.34 -19.55 -18.12
N ILE A 21 -13.73 -19.72 -16.85
CA ILE A 21 -14.13 -18.57 -16.02
C ILE A 21 -13.46 -18.62 -14.65
N PHE A 22 -12.15 -18.77 -14.62
CA PHE A 22 -11.36 -18.21 -13.54
C PHE A 22 -10.75 -16.91 -14.04
N ILE A 23 -11.56 -15.86 -14.07
CA ILE A 23 -11.04 -14.49 -14.08
C ILE A 23 -10.49 -14.27 -12.66
N GLU A 24 -9.25 -14.61 -12.47
CA GLU A 24 -8.51 -14.12 -11.32
C GLU A 24 -8.50 -12.59 -11.48
N LYS A 25 -9.27 -11.91 -10.66
CA LYS A 25 -9.05 -10.48 -10.43
C LYS A 25 -7.65 -10.36 -9.85
N SER A 26 -6.68 -10.10 -10.69
CA SER A 26 -5.39 -9.59 -10.25
C SER A 26 -5.70 -8.29 -9.52
N ILE A 27 -5.66 -8.32 -8.20
CA ILE A 27 -5.65 -7.11 -7.38
C ILE A 27 -4.28 -6.52 -7.67
N ALA A 28 -4.23 -5.58 -8.61
CA ALA A 28 -3.01 -4.83 -8.85
C ALA A 28 -2.69 -4.07 -7.56
N ASP A 29 -1.61 -4.45 -6.91
CA ASP A 29 -1.07 -3.73 -5.77
C ASP A 29 -0.75 -2.30 -6.21
N THR A 30 -1.39 -1.32 -5.61
CA THR A 30 -1.15 0.08 -5.94
C THR A 30 0.18 0.53 -5.37
N ALA A 31 1.04 1.07 -6.22
CA ALA A 31 2.34 1.57 -5.80
C ALA A 31 2.17 2.85 -4.97
N LEU A 32 2.69 2.82 -3.75
CA LEU A 32 2.86 3.98 -2.90
C LEU A 32 4.33 4.42 -2.99
N ILE A 33 4.57 5.65 -3.35
CA ILE A 33 5.91 6.20 -3.47
C ILE A 33 6.11 7.36 -2.49
N LEU A 34 7.31 7.47 -1.92
CA LEU A 34 7.71 8.66 -1.19
C LEU A 34 8.00 9.77 -2.19
N ALA A 35 7.10 10.74 -2.30
CA ALA A 35 7.24 11.80 -3.27
C ALA A 35 8.25 12.85 -2.81
N ARG A 36 8.23 13.19 -1.52
CA ARG A 36 9.12 14.20 -0.95
C ARG A 36 9.14 14.19 0.56
N THR A 37 10.24 14.69 1.09
CA THR A 37 10.40 15.06 2.48
C THR A 37 10.79 16.53 2.54
N SER A 38 10.22 17.28 3.44
CA SER A 38 10.61 18.67 3.69
C SER A 38 10.73 18.91 5.18
N ASP A 39 11.82 19.55 5.55
CA ASP A 39 12.07 20.05 6.90
C ASP A 39 11.89 21.55 6.95
N SER A 40 11.22 22.01 7.99
CA SER A 40 11.20 23.40 8.41
C SER A 40 11.66 23.46 9.87
N GLN A 41 11.89 24.67 10.39
CA GLN A 41 12.32 24.84 11.79
C GLN A 41 11.35 24.19 12.80
N ASP A 42 10.07 24.09 12.43
CA ASP A 42 9.01 23.66 13.34
C ASP A 42 8.37 22.31 12.97
N ALA A 43 8.61 21.77 11.77
CA ALA A 43 7.95 20.54 11.32
C ALA A 43 8.70 19.79 10.24
N THR A 44 8.69 18.47 10.33
CA THR A 44 9.09 17.56 9.25
C THR A 44 7.84 17.02 8.57
N ARG A 45 7.79 17.12 7.25
CA ARG A 45 6.67 16.62 6.45
C ARG A 45 7.11 15.49 5.54
N PHE A 46 6.36 14.41 5.55
CA PHE A 46 6.45 13.32 4.59
C PHE A 46 5.23 13.37 3.67
N VAL A 47 5.46 13.23 2.37
CA VAL A 47 4.39 13.17 1.36
C VAL A 47 4.55 11.89 0.59
N PHE A 48 3.54 11.04 0.64
CA PHE A 48 3.44 9.83 -0.17
C PHE A 48 2.43 10.07 -1.28
N GLU A 49 2.71 9.55 -2.46
CA GLU A 49 1.83 9.66 -3.62
C GLU A 49 1.46 8.29 -4.15
N SER A 50 0.24 8.17 -4.64
CA SER A 50 -0.26 7.02 -5.38
C SER A 50 -1.18 7.46 -6.52
N LYS A 51 -1.31 6.63 -7.56
CA LYS A 51 -2.25 6.87 -8.66
C LYS A 51 -3.70 6.56 -8.28
N GLU A 52 -3.89 5.64 -7.36
CA GLU A 52 -5.20 5.23 -6.87
C GLU A 52 -5.33 5.59 -5.41
N GLU A 53 -6.56 5.79 -4.96
CA GLU A 53 -6.81 6.00 -3.53
C GLU A 53 -6.46 4.75 -2.73
N ILE A 54 -5.64 4.92 -1.70
CA ILE A 54 -5.25 3.86 -0.79
C ILE A 54 -5.82 4.19 0.58
N LEU A 55 -6.61 3.28 1.13
CA LEU A 55 -7.05 3.40 2.51
C LEU A 55 -5.87 3.21 3.46
N TYR A 56 -5.83 3.98 4.52
CA TYR A 56 -4.76 3.87 5.50
C TYR A 56 -5.27 4.07 6.92
N LYS A 57 -4.50 3.53 7.85
CA LYS A 57 -4.75 3.66 9.29
C LYS A 57 -3.48 4.12 9.99
N ILE A 58 -3.62 5.08 10.89
CA ILE A 58 -2.51 5.54 11.74
C ILE A 58 -2.74 5.07 13.17
N SER A 59 -1.67 4.57 13.79
CA SER A 59 -1.63 4.16 15.19
C SER A 59 -0.38 4.71 15.86
N LYS A 60 -0.48 5.00 17.14
CA LYS A 60 0.61 5.51 17.96
C LYS A 60 0.91 4.54 19.08
N LEU A 61 2.19 4.31 19.34
CA LEU A 61 2.66 3.47 20.43
C LEU A 61 3.64 4.28 21.28
N SER A 62 3.56 4.09 22.60
CA SER A 62 4.52 4.62 23.58
C SER A 62 5.39 3.48 24.12
N ASN A 63 6.61 3.82 24.56
CA ASN A 63 7.58 2.90 25.18
C ASN A 63 7.93 1.66 24.34
N PRO A 64 8.65 1.79 23.22
CA PRO A 64 9.22 3.00 22.65
C PRO A 64 8.22 3.80 21.81
N ASN A 65 8.47 5.10 21.67
CA ASN A 65 7.61 5.99 20.88
C ASN A 65 7.69 5.66 19.40
N ARG A 66 6.55 5.33 18.79
CA ARG A 66 6.42 4.97 17.37
C ARG A 66 5.11 5.46 16.81
N ILE A 67 5.13 5.74 15.51
CA ILE A 67 3.92 5.90 14.71
C ILE A 67 3.91 4.78 13.67
N PHE A 68 2.79 4.12 13.52
CA PHE A 68 2.53 3.14 12.47
C PHE A 68 1.54 3.73 11.48
N VAL A 69 1.85 3.58 10.19
CA VAL A 69 0.93 3.89 9.11
C VAL A 69 0.77 2.63 8.27
N ASP A 70 -0.44 2.08 8.29
CA ASP A 70 -0.80 0.90 7.51
C ASP A 70 -1.57 1.33 6.27
N PHE A 71 -1.01 1.09 5.10
CA PHE A 71 -1.64 1.32 3.80
C PHE A 71 -2.17 0.01 3.25
N GLU A 72 -3.48 -0.05 2.96
CA GLU A 72 -4.13 -1.26 2.48
C GLU A 72 -3.59 -1.66 1.10
N LYS A 73 -3.11 -2.91 0.99
CA LYS A 73 -2.64 -3.52 -0.27
C LYS A 73 -1.67 -2.66 -1.08
N ALA A 74 -0.91 -1.78 -0.42
CA ALA A 74 0.05 -0.91 -1.08
C ALA A 74 1.43 -1.55 -1.15
N ASN A 75 2.19 -1.19 -2.18
CA ASN A 75 3.61 -1.45 -2.31
C ASN A 75 4.38 -0.14 -2.14
N LEU A 76 5.42 -0.15 -1.31
CA LEU A 76 6.32 0.98 -1.16
C LEU A 76 7.52 0.81 -2.09
N ALA A 77 7.65 1.70 -3.06
CA ALA A 77 8.72 1.63 -4.05
C ALA A 77 10.07 2.20 -3.55
N PRO A 78 10.12 3.35 -2.84
CA PRO A 78 11.39 3.94 -2.44
C PRO A 78 11.92 3.40 -1.11
N THR A 79 13.22 3.58 -0.91
CA THR A 79 13.89 3.39 0.37
C THR A 79 13.98 4.72 1.12
N PHE A 80 14.21 4.65 2.43
CA PHE A 80 14.39 5.83 3.29
C PHE A 80 15.86 6.06 3.66
N SER A 81 16.78 5.35 3.01
CA SER A 81 18.23 5.37 3.32
C SER A 81 18.87 6.73 3.14
N ASP A 82 18.34 7.54 2.22
CA ASP A 82 18.93 8.82 1.82
C ASP A 82 18.38 10.02 2.61
N ILE A 83 17.53 9.75 3.61
CA ILE A 83 16.95 10.79 4.44
C ILE A 83 17.83 11.05 5.66
N ASP A 84 18.26 12.28 5.82
CA ASP A 84 18.95 12.73 7.04
C ASP A 84 17.92 13.04 8.15
N PHE A 85 17.88 12.18 9.17
CA PHE A 85 17.01 12.35 10.33
C PHE A 85 17.65 13.14 11.48
N SER A 86 18.90 13.64 11.33
CA SER A 86 19.66 14.26 12.42
C SER A 86 18.94 15.43 13.07
N LYS A 87 18.25 16.25 12.25
CA LYS A 87 17.51 17.46 12.68
C LYS A 87 16.03 17.21 12.97
N THR A 88 15.59 15.97 12.95
CA THR A 88 14.19 15.58 13.15
C THR A 88 13.99 14.85 14.46
N ASP A 89 12.73 14.69 14.89
CA ASP A 89 12.35 13.84 16.02
C ASP A 89 12.23 12.36 15.63
N ILE A 90 12.54 12.03 14.38
CA ILE A 90 12.52 10.66 13.86
C ILE A 90 13.93 10.08 13.95
N THR A 91 14.05 8.86 14.44
CA THR A 91 15.31 8.11 14.45
C THR A 91 15.50 7.37 13.13
N ARG A 92 14.44 6.77 12.63
CA ARG A 92 14.43 6.02 11.36
C ARG A 92 13.00 5.73 10.91
N ILE A 93 12.86 5.39 9.63
CA ILE A 93 11.62 4.83 9.07
C ILE A 93 11.92 3.42 8.56
N ARG A 94 11.02 2.50 8.86
CA ARG A 94 11.05 1.11 8.40
C ARG A 94 9.78 0.77 7.67
N SER A 95 9.86 -0.09 6.68
CA SER A 95 8.70 -0.64 5.98
C SER A 95 8.65 -2.15 6.12
N SER A 96 7.45 -2.70 6.20
CA SER A 96 7.23 -4.14 6.20
C SER A 96 5.87 -4.49 5.62
N ARG A 97 5.80 -5.59 4.86
CA ARG A 97 4.53 -6.13 4.42
C ARG A 97 3.93 -6.97 5.54
N GLN A 98 2.67 -6.71 5.83
CA GLN A 98 1.91 -7.46 6.83
C GLN A 98 1.32 -8.74 6.21
N ALA A 99 0.93 -9.70 7.06
CA ALA A 99 0.35 -10.97 6.61
C ALA A 99 -0.95 -10.80 5.80
N ASN A 100 -1.73 -9.75 6.07
CA ASN A 100 -2.93 -9.40 5.31
C ASN A 100 -2.64 -8.70 3.97
N GLY A 101 -1.36 -8.47 3.64
CA GLY A 101 -0.92 -7.80 2.41
C GLY A 101 -0.81 -6.28 2.51
N ASP A 102 -1.06 -5.68 3.67
CA ASP A 102 -0.90 -4.25 3.87
C ASP A 102 0.58 -3.87 3.99
N MET A 103 0.90 -2.65 3.61
CA MET A 103 2.23 -2.08 3.80
C MET A 103 2.24 -1.25 5.08
N ARG A 104 3.04 -1.66 6.04
CA ARG A 104 3.27 -0.91 7.27
C ARG A 104 4.53 -0.08 7.19
N LEU A 105 4.38 1.22 7.44
CA LEU A 105 5.49 2.12 7.75
C LEU A 105 5.57 2.29 9.27
N VAL A 106 6.79 2.23 9.80
CA VAL A 106 7.07 2.46 11.22
C VAL A 106 8.03 3.63 11.34
N PHE A 107 7.57 4.70 11.97
CA PHE A 107 8.40 5.84 12.33
C PHE A 107 8.85 5.64 13.77
N ASP A 108 10.12 5.34 13.97
CA ASP A 108 10.75 5.27 15.30
C ASP A 108 11.09 6.70 15.73
N LEU A 109 10.63 7.13 16.91
CA LEU A 109 10.72 8.50 17.38
C LEU A 109 11.70 8.64 18.55
N LYS A 110 12.40 9.78 18.58
CA LYS A 110 13.29 10.16 19.69
C LYS A 110 12.50 10.53 20.95
N ARG A 111 11.29 11.08 20.77
CA ARG A 111 10.40 11.55 21.84
C ARG A 111 8.94 11.47 21.39
N PRO A 112 7.95 11.60 22.29
CA PRO A 112 6.56 11.78 21.88
C PRO A 112 6.40 13.06 21.07
N ILE A 113 5.66 12.98 19.96
CA ILE A 113 5.38 14.12 19.09
C ILE A 113 3.88 14.29 18.87
N LYS A 114 3.49 15.50 18.48
CA LYS A 114 2.20 15.78 17.85
C LYS A 114 2.38 15.66 16.34
N PHE A 115 1.40 15.15 15.65
CA PHE A 115 1.40 15.09 14.21
C PHE A 115 -0.02 15.23 13.68
N ASP A 116 -0.12 15.75 12.47
CA ASP A 116 -1.34 15.83 11.69
C ASP A 116 -1.18 15.03 10.41
N HIS A 117 -2.27 14.56 9.86
CA HIS A 117 -2.30 13.85 8.60
C HIS A 117 -3.55 14.20 7.80
N PHE A 118 -3.42 14.20 6.49
CA PHE A 118 -4.51 14.46 5.57
C PHE A 118 -4.22 13.87 4.19
N VAL A 119 -5.27 13.65 3.42
CA VAL A 119 -5.19 13.21 2.03
C VAL A 119 -5.55 14.39 1.12
N LEU A 120 -4.74 14.61 0.10
CA LEU A 120 -5.02 15.56 -0.96
C LEU A 120 -5.16 14.80 -2.27
N LYS A 121 -6.19 15.12 -3.03
CA LYS A 121 -6.32 14.71 -4.41
C LYS A 121 -5.74 15.81 -5.30
N SER A 122 -4.98 15.45 -6.33
CA SER A 122 -4.45 16.45 -7.25
C SER A 122 -5.59 17.11 -8.04
N ALA A 123 -5.37 18.33 -8.52
CA ALA A 123 -6.38 19.10 -9.24
C ALA A 123 -6.85 18.43 -10.55
N ASP A 124 -5.97 17.65 -11.16
CA ASP A 124 -6.24 16.84 -12.36
C ASP A 124 -6.80 15.45 -12.06
N GLU A 125 -7.06 15.16 -10.76
CA GLU A 125 -7.54 13.87 -10.25
C GLU A 125 -6.61 12.66 -10.55
N SER A 126 -5.38 12.90 -10.96
CA SER A 126 -4.47 11.86 -11.40
C SER A 126 -3.72 11.16 -10.26
N ASN A 127 -3.59 11.82 -9.10
CA ASN A 127 -2.81 11.31 -7.97
C ASN A 127 -3.44 11.66 -6.62
N PHE A 128 -3.16 10.81 -5.63
CA PHE A 128 -3.46 11.03 -4.22
C PHE A 128 -2.18 11.31 -3.45
N ARG A 129 -2.24 12.21 -2.46
CA ARG A 129 -1.13 12.56 -1.56
C ARG A 129 -1.56 12.37 -0.11
N TYR A 130 -0.73 11.67 0.64
CA TYR A 130 -0.94 11.30 2.04
C TYR A 130 0.11 11.94 2.92
#